data_991850d86ce640dc1b359ec930475b65
#
_entry.id   991850d86ce640dc1b359ec930475b65
#
_cell.length_a   1.000
_cell.length_b   1.000
_cell.length_c   1.000
_cell.angle_alpha   90.00
_cell.angle_beta   90.00
_cell.angle_gamma   90.00
#
_symmetry.space_group_name_H-M   'P 1'
#
loop_
_entity.id
_entity.type
_entity.pdbx_description
1 polymer ?
#
loop_
_entity_poly.entity_id
_entity_poly.type
_entity_poly.pdbx_seq_one_letter_code
_entity_poly.pdbx_strand_id
1 'polypeptide(L)'
;IGSGPAGYVAAIRAAQLGLKTACIEKWKNTEGKGVNGGTCLNVGCIPSKALLDSSYKYHEAAEELAVHGISTSGVTIDIPAMLERKNKIIN
;
A
#
# COMPACT_ATOMS: atom_id res chain seq x y z
N ILE A 1 -19.98 -9.48 -1.45
CA ILE A 1 -19.98 -8.58 -0.29
C ILE A 1 -18.54 -8.44 0.20
N GLY A 2 -18.11 -7.17 0.36
CA GLY A 2 -16.74 -6.78 0.65
C GLY A 2 -15.95 -6.45 -0.62
N SER A 3 -15.23 -5.33 -0.61
CA SER A 3 -14.41 -4.83 -1.74
C SER A 3 -12.90 -5.03 -1.51
N GLY A 4 -12.52 -5.97 -0.69
CA GLY A 4 -11.13 -6.41 -0.56
C GLY A 4 -10.65 -7.18 -1.80
N PRO A 5 -9.39 -7.69 -1.81
CA PRO A 5 -8.81 -8.35 -2.99
C PRO A 5 -9.66 -9.47 -3.58
N ALA A 6 -10.31 -10.29 -2.77
CA ALA A 6 -11.22 -11.33 -3.25
C ALA A 6 -12.48 -10.72 -3.89
N GLY A 7 -13.08 -9.71 -3.24
CA GLY A 7 -14.32 -9.08 -3.68
C GLY A 7 -14.19 -8.32 -4.99
N TYR A 8 -13.23 -7.40 -5.11
CA TYR A 8 -13.09 -6.61 -6.33
C TYR A 8 -12.59 -7.45 -7.50
N VAL A 9 -11.69 -8.41 -7.29
CA VAL A 9 -11.22 -9.30 -8.34
C VAL A 9 -12.37 -10.15 -8.89
N ALA A 10 -13.17 -10.75 -8.00
CA ALA A 10 -14.34 -11.55 -8.39
C ALA A 10 -15.40 -10.69 -9.10
N ALA A 11 -15.68 -9.49 -8.62
CA ALA A 11 -16.65 -8.57 -9.20
C ALA A 11 -16.23 -8.13 -10.61
N ILE A 12 -14.97 -7.75 -10.80
CA ILE A 12 -14.41 -7.38 -12.11
C ILE A 12 -14.53 -8.56 -13.07
N ARG A 13 -14.13 -9.76 -12.66
CA ARG A 13 -14.20 -10.94 -13.52
C ARG A 13 -15.62 -11.32 -13.88
N ALA A 14 -16.55 -11.27 -12.93
CA ALA A 14 -17.96 -11.51 -13.19
C ALA A 14 -18.54 -10.51 -14.22
N ALA A 15 -18.21 -9.23 -14.08
CA ALA A 15 -18.63 -8.21 -15.04
C ALA A 15 -18.02 -8.42 -16.44
N GLN A 16 -16.75 -8.80 -16.51
CA GLN A 16 -16.09 -9.14 -17.79
C GLN A 16 -16.78 -10.33 -18.50
N LEU A 17 -17.35 -11.25 -17.74
CA LEU A 17 -18.12 -12.39 -18.27
C LEU A 17 -19.58 -12.05 -18.61
N GLY A 18 -19.97 -10.78 -18.53
CA GLY A 18 -21.30 -10.30 -18.90
C GLY A 18 -22.35 -10.42 -17.78
N LEU A 19 -21.95 -10.79 -16.56
CA LEU A 19 -22.89 -10.86 -15.45
C LEU A 19 -23.21 -9.46 -14.90
N LYS A 20 -24.46 -9.23 -14.54
CA LYS A 20 -24.85 -8.03 -13.78
C LYS A 20 -24.29 -8.16 -12.35
N THR A 21 -23.30 -7.35 -12.06
CA THR A 21 -22.51 -7.49 -10.83
C THR A 21 -22.59 -6.23 -9.98
N ALA A 22 -22.74 -6.41 -8.67
CA ALA A 22 -22.63 -5.35 -7.68
C ALA A 22 -21.60 -5.76 -6.60
N CYS A 23 -20.75 -4.84 -6.20
CA CYS A 23 -19.83 -5.00 -5.07
C CYS A 23 -20.27 -4.08 -3.95
N ILE A 24 -20.53 -4.65 -2.78
CA ILE A 24 -21.07 -3.92 -1.62
C ILE A 24 -20.00 -3.88 -0.54
N GLU A 25 -19.63 -2.67 -0.12
CA GLU A 25 -18.66 -2.42 0.95
C GLU A 25 -19.29 -1.63 2.08
N LYS A 26 -18.97 -1.99 3.33
CA LYS A 26 -19.44 -1.29 4.52
C LYS A 26 -18.34 -0.49 5.25
N TRP A 27 -17.09 -0.69 4.88
CA TRP A 27 -15.98 -0.07 5.59
C TRP A 27 -15.92 1.43 5.36
N LYS A 28 -15.66 2.14 6.44
CA LYS A 28 -15.47 3.59 6.44
C LYS A 28 -14.09 3.92 6.98
N ASN A 29 -13.48 4.94 6.43
CA ASN A 29 -12.23 5.49 6.98
C ASN A 29 -12.50 6.29 8.27
N THR A 30 -11.45 6.85 8.85
CA THR A 30 -11.52 7.65 10.09
C THR A 30 -12.39 8.91 9.96
N GLU A 31 -12.64 9.38 8.73
CA GLU A 31 -13.51 10.52 8.43
C GLU A 31 -14.97 10.09 8.19
N GLY A 32 -15.28 8.80 8.34
CA GLY A 32 -16.62 8.28 8.10
C GLY A 32 -16.97 8.09 6.62
N LYS A 33 -16.03 8.30 5.70
CA LYS A 33 -16.23 8.13 4.25
C LYS A 33 -16.05 6.66 3.87
N GLY A 34 -16.95 6.15 3.03
CA GLY A 34 -16.85 4.80 2.48
C GLY A 34 -15.58 4.65 1.64
N VAL A 35 -14.83 3.57 1.85
CA VAL A 35 -13.60 3.26 1.11
C VAL A 35 -13.60 1.82 0.63
N ASN A 36 -13.14 1.62 -0.60
CA ASN A 36 -12.98 0.30 -1.20
C ASN A 36 -11.56 -0.25 -0.94
N GLY A 37 -11.33 -1.52 -1.29
CA GLY A 37 -10.03 -2.17 -1.25
C GLY A 37 -9.78 -3.03 -0.02
N GLY A 38 -10.67 -2.96 0.97
CA GLY A 38 -10.61 -3.79 2.17
C GLY A 38 -9.37 -3.53 3.04
N THR A 39 -9.08 -4.44 3.94
CA THR A 39 -7.94 -4.38 4.87
C THR A 39 -6.61 -4.27 4.12
N CYS A 40 -6.42 -5.06 3.07
CA CYS A 40 -5.14 -5.12 2.35
C CYS A 40 -4.72 -3.76 1.80
N LEU A 41 -5.62 -3.06 1.12
CA LEU A 41 -5.31 -1.74 0.56
C LEU A 41 -5.19 -0.67 1.65
N ASN A 42 -6.11 -0.62 2.60
CA ASN A 42 -6.24 0.54 3.47
C ASN A 42 -5.31 0.49 4.70
N VAL A 43 -5.14 -0.67 5.32
CA VAL A 43 -4.40 -0.81 6.59
C VAL A 43 -3.54 -2.09 6.68
N GLY A 44 -3.42 -2.84 5.61
CA GLY A 44 -2.73 -4.14 5.60
C GLY A 44 -1.56 -4.22 4.63
N CYS A 45 -1.69 -5.07 3.62
CA CYS A 45 -0.59 -5.47 2.72
C CYS A 45 0.07 -4.29 2.01
N ILE A 46 -0.71 -3.35 1.49
CA ILE A 46 -0.18 -2.25 0.69
C ILE A 46 0.60 -1.25 1.55
N PRO A 47 0.03 -0.67 2.64
CA PRO A 47 0.78 0.24 3.49
C PRO A 47 1.98 -0.43 4.17
N SER A 48 1.87 -1.68 4.62
CA SER A 48 3.00 -2.37 5.25
C SER A 48 4.16 -2.60 4.27
N LYS A 49 3.89 -3.01 3.04
CA LYS A 49 4.94 -3.20 2.02
C LYS A 49 5.56 -1.86 1.60
N ALA A 50 4.76 -0.80 1.50
CA ALA A 50 5.29 0.54 1.21
C ALA A 50 6.27 1.03 2.28
N LEU A 51 5.97 0.79 3.56
CA LEU A 51 6.87 1.14 4.66
C LEU A 51 8.11 0.25 4.71
N LEU A 52 7.95 -1.05 4.51
CA LEU A 52 9.08 -1.99 4.45
C LEU A 52 10.04 -1.66 3.30
N ASP A 53 9.52 -1.33 2.12
CA ASP A 53 10.36 -0.90 0.98
C ASP A 53 11.15 0.36 1.31
N SER A 54 10.53 1.35 1.93
CA SER A 54 11.22 2.60 2.31
C SER A 54 12.27 2.36 3.41
N SER A 55 11.96 1.56 4.42
CA SER A 55 12.90 1.24 5.50
C SER A 55 14.09 0.41 5.00
N TYR A 56 13.85 -0.51 4.06
CA TYR A 56 14.92 -1.29 3.43
C TYR A 56 15.87 -0.41 2.64
N LYS A 57 15.37 0.54 1.85
CA LYS A 57 16.20 1.50 1.11
C LYS A 57 17.08 2.35 2.03
N TYR A 58 16.54 2.75 3.17
CA TYR A 58 17.35 3.45 4.19
C TYR A 58 18.45 2.57 4.74
N HIS A 59 18.13 1.33 5.13
CA HIS A 59 19.10 0.36 5.63
C HIS A 59 20.20 0.06 4.60
N GLU A 60 19.82 -0.21 3.35
CA GLU A 60 20.74 -0.45 2.25
C GLU A 60 21.70 0.73 2.06
N ALA A 61 21.17 1.95 2.01
CA ALA A 61 22.00 3.16 1.85
C ALA A 61 22.94 3.41 3.03
N ALA A 62 22.50 3.10 4.25
CA ALA A 62 23.29 3.35 5.45
C ALA A 62 24.37 2.28 5.71
N GLU A 63 24.12 1.00 5.37
CA GLU A 63 24.92 -0.10 5.86
C GLU A 63 25.42 -1.06 4.75
N GLU A 64 24.71 -1.23 3.65
CA GLU A 64 25.00 -2.30 2.68
C GLU A 64 25.80 -1.87 1.46
N LEU A 65 25.74 -0.59 1.06
CA LEU A 65 26.37 -0.13 -0.18
C LEU A 65 27.90 -0.20 -0.17
N ALA A 66 28.52 -0.22 1.00
CA ALA A 66 29.98 -0.27 1.13
C ALA A 66 30.60 -1.53 0.49
N VAL A 67 29.92 -2.67 0.55
CA VAL A 67 30.39 -3.93 -0.07
C VAL A 67 30.42 -3.87 -1.59
N HIS A 68 29.67 -2.92 -2.18
CA HIS A 68 29.67 -2.65 -3.61
C HIS A 68 30.66 -1.57 -4.03
N GLY A 69 31.50 -1.08 -3.10
CA GLY A 69 32.41 0.03 -3.34
C GLY A 69 31.73 1.39 -3.42
N ILE A 70 30.50 1.51 -2.96
CA ILE A 70 29.72 2.75 -2.95
C ILE A 70 29.81 3.38 -1.57
N SER A 71 30.35 4.59 -1.51
CA SER A 71 30.43 5.37 -0.27
C SER A 71 29.27 6.34 -0.18
N THR A 72 28.58 6.33 0.96
CA THR A 72 27.52 7.27 1.29
C THR A 72 27.85 7.98 2.59
N SER A 73 27.45 9.24 2.73
CA SER A 73 27.58 9.99 3.97
C SER A 73 26.29 10.75 4.26
N GLY A 74 25.96 10.93 5.54
CA GLY A 74 24.81 11.72 5.95
C GLY A 74 23.46 11.13 5.56
N VAL A 75 23.35 9.81 5.47
CA VAL A 75 22.06 9.15 5.20
C VAL A 75 21.10 9.40 6.36
N THR A 76 19.99 10.05 6.07
CA THR A 76 18.97 10.40 7.06
C THR A 76 17.60 9.90 6.57
N ILE A 77 16.68 9.73 7.49
CA ILE A 77 15.31 9.33 7.18
C ILE A 77 14.34 10.45 7.63
N ASP A 78 13.44 10.82 6.76
CA ASP A 78 12.31 11.72 7.04
C ASP A 78 11.05 10.86 7.20
N ILE A 79 10.68 10.59 8.44
CA ILE A 79 9.51 9.75 8.76
C ILE A 79 8.20 10.38 8.25
N PRO A 80 7.92 11.67 8.45
CA PRO A 80 6.76 12.32 7.83
C PRO A 80 6.67 12.11 6.32
N ALA A 81 7.75 12.32 5.58
CA ALA A 81 7.77 12.10 4.12
C ALA A 81 7.52 10.64 3.75
N MET A 82 8.07 9.69 4.49
CA MET A 82 7.83 8.26 4.30
C MET A 82 6.35 7.89 4.51
N LEU A 83 5.72 8.46 5.54
CA LEU A 83 4.30 8.25 5.81
C LEU A 83 3.41 8.90 4.74
N GLU A 84 3.78 10.08 4.26
CA GLU A 84 3.07 10.74 3.15
C GLU A 84 3.13 9.91 1.86
N ARG A 85 4.31 9.37 1.51
CA ARG A 85 4.47 8.44 0.39
C ARG A 85 3.53 7.23 0.53
N LYS A 86 3.50 6.60 1.71
CA LYS A 86 2.59 5.49 2.01
C LYS A 86 1.13 5.88 1.79
N ASN A 87 0.72 7.06 2.26
CA ASN A 87 -0.65 7.55 2.07
C ASN A 87 -0.99 7.80 0.59
N LYS A 88 -0.06 8.35 -0.19
CA LYS A 88 -0.24 8.54 -1.65
C LYS A 88 -0.38 7.22 -2.42
N ILE A 89 0.23 6.15 -1.95
CA ILE A 89 0.10 4.82 -2.57
C ILE A 89 -1.29 4.24 -2.32
N ILE A 90 -1.88 4.51 -1.16
CA ILE A 90 -3.21 4.02 -0.79
C ILE A 90 -4.32 4.79 -1.53
N ASN A 91 -4.18 6.10 -1.71
CA ASN A 91 -5.15 7.00 -2.33
C ASN A 91 -4.96 7.08 -3.85
#